data_3c6ad0f8401272cf3c13a2b442f9f816
#
_entry.id   3c6ad0f8401272cf3c13a2b442f9f816
#
_cell.length_a   1.000
_cell.length_b   1.000
_cell.length_c   1.000
_cell.angle_alpha   90.00
_cell.angle_beta   90.00
_cell.angle_gamma   90.00
#
_symmetry.space_group_name_H-M   'P 1'
#
loop_
_entity.id
_entity.type
_entity.pdbx_description
1 polymer ?
#
loop_
_entity_poly.entity_id
_entity_poly.type
_entity_poly.pdbx_seq_one_letter_code
_entity_poly.pdbx_strand_id
1 'polypeptide(L)'
;MAKQPARPHPFHLQKCPTGINGLDELTQGGLPRGRPTLVTGSAGSGKTLLALQFLVNGATEYNEPGVFMAFEETGDDLTTNVASLGFDLDGLTKKKKLAIDYVYIERSEIEETGEYDLEGLFVRLGYAIDSIGAKRVVLDTIEVLF
;
A
#
# COMPACT_ATOMS: atom_id res chain seq x y z
N MET A 1 -14.69 -31.34 25.35
CA MET A 1 -13.32 -31.51 24.84
C MET A 1 -12.94 -30.23 24.07
N ALA A 2 -11.99 -29.51 24.57
CA ALA A 2 -11.45 -28.38 23.84
C ALA A 2 -10.73 -28.88 22.58
N LYS A 3 -11.13 -28.40 21.38
CA LYS A 3 -10.39 -28.66 20.15
C LYS A 3 -8.97 -28.08 20.30
N GLN A 4 -7.97 -28.91 20.28
CA GLN A 4 -6.59 -28.44 20.15
C GLN A 4 -6.49 -27.58 18.91
N PRO A 5 -5.84 -26.40 18.97
CA PRO A 5 -5.60 -25.62 17.77
C PRO A 5 -4.80 -26.47 16.78
N ALA A 6 -5.29 -26.54 15.56
CA ALA A 6 -4.61 -27.25 14.49
C ALA A 6 -3.17 -26.72 14.39
N ARG A 7 -2.19 -27.60 14.40
CA ARG A 7 -0.79 -27.22 14.17
C ARG A 7 -0.71 -26.57 12.79
N PRO A 8 -0.07 -25.38 12.66
CA PRO A 8 0.06 -24.77 11.36
C PRO A 8 0.78 -25.73 10.41
N HIS A 9 0.21 -25.90 9.21
CA HIS A 9 0.82 -26.74 8.18
C HIS A 9 2.19 -26.15 7.81
N PRO A 10 3.27 -26.97 7.70
CA PRO A 10 4.61 -26.45 7.41
C PRO A 10 4.73 -25.69 6.09
N PHE A 11 3.76 -25.86 5.18
CA PHE A 11 3.67 -25.14 3.92
C PHE A 11 2.59 -24.04 3.93
N HIS A 12 2.10 -23.66 5.11
CA HIS A 12 1.09 -22.61 5.20
C HIS A 12 1.71 -21.25 4.85
N LEU A 13 1.12 -20.57 3.87
CA LEU A 13 1.55 -19.25 3.43
C LEU A 13 1.27 -18.23 4.53
N GLN A 14 2.29 -17.49 4.95
CA GLN A 14 2.11 -16.41 5.92
C GLN A 14 1.26 -15.29 5.31
N LYS A 15 0.31 -14.78 6.07
CA LYS A 15 -0.63 -13.75 5.66
C LYS A 15 -0.34 -12.43 6.36
N CYS A 16 -0.62 -11.36 5.63
CA CYS A 16 -0.64 -10.00 6.13
C CYS A 16 -2.10 -9.57 6.27
N PRO A 17 -2.63 -9.43 7.48
CA PRO A 17 -4.02 -9.04 7.65
C PRO A 17 -4.23 -7.62 7.14
N THR A 18 -5.33 -7.43 6.41
CA THR A 18 -5.69 -6.10 5.86
C THR A 18 -6.45 -5.25 6.87
N GLY A 19 -7.08 -5.87 7.85
CA GLY A 19 -8.01 -5.20 8.77
C GLY A 19 -9.33 -4.80 8.12
N ILE A 20 -9.58 -5.26 6.89
CA ILE A 20 -10.82 -4.98 6.16
C ILE A 20 -11.80 -6.12 6.41
N ASN A 21 -12.97 -5.77 6.99
CA ASN A 21 -14.01 -6.74 7.29
C ASN A 21 -14.47 -7.50 6.05
N GLY A 22 -14.55 -8.81 6.15
CA GLY A 22 -14.92 -9.70 5.07
C GLY A 22 -13.74 -10.13 4.19
N LEU A 23 -12.76 -9.28 3.96
CA LEU A 23 -11.63 -9.59 3.10
C LEU A 23 -10.67 -10.58 3.76
N ASP A 24 -10.34 -10.38 5.04
CA ASP A 24 -9.43 -11.27 5.76
C ASP A 24 -10.04 -12.66 5.98
N GLU A 25 -11.35 -12.75 6.15
CA GLU A 25 -12.07 -14.03 6.21
C GLU A 25 -12.03 -14.76 4.85
N LEU A 26 -12.32 -14.06 3.75
CA LEU A 26 -12.29 -14.63 2.41
C LEU A 26 -10.89 -15.08 1.99
N THR A 27 -9.87 -14.36 2.41
CA THR A 27 -8.46 -14.65 2.09
C THR A 27 -7.77 -15.52 3.12
N GLN A 28 -8.50 -15.97 4.13
CA GLN A 28 -7.95 -16.78 5.23
C GLN A 28 -6.75 -16.11 5.92
N GLY A 29 -6.94 -14.88 6.33
CA GLY A 29 -5.98 -14.13 7.13
C GLY A 29 -5.34 -12.93 6.46
N GLY A 30 -5.71 -12.59 5.23
CA GLY A 30 -5.22 -11.41 4.53
C GLY A 30 -4.43 -11.70 3.26
N LEU A 31 -3.59 -10.78 2.87
CA LEU A 31 -2.77 -10.89 1.67
C LEU A 31 -1.50 -11.72 1.92
N PRO A 32 -0.95 -12.40 0.90
CA PRO A 32 0.30 -13.14 1.07
C PRO A 32 1.44 -12.23 1.52
N ARG A 33 2.10 -12.57 2.61
CA ARG A 33 3.22 -11.79 3.14
C ARG A 33 4.48 -12.04 2.29
N GLY A 34 5.25 -10.96 2.06
CA GLY A 34 6.49 -11.02 1.30
C GLY A 34 6.32 -11.19 -0.20
N ARG A 35 5.11 -10.96 -0.72
CA ARG A 35 4.79 -11.05 -2.15
C ARG A 35 3.96 -9.84 -2.58
N PRO A 36 4.14 -9.39 -3.83
CA PRO A 36 3.26 -8.36 -4.38
C PRO A 36 1.86 -8.90 -4.64
N THR A 37 0.86 -8.07 -4.40
CA THR A 37 -0.54 -8.31 -4.76
C THR A 37 -0.97 -7.25 -5.75
N LEU A 38 -1.46 -7.65 -6.91
CA LEU A 38 -2.01 -6.75 -7.91
C LEU A 38 -3.51 -6.59 -7.70
N VAL A 39 -3.97 -5.35 -7.58
CA VAL A 39 -5.39 -4.99 -7.51
C VAL A 39 -5.78 -4.30 -8.80
N THR A 40 -6.74 -4.86 -9.51
CA THR A 40 -7.23 -4.32 -10.78
C THR A 40 -8.68 -3.88 -10.69
N GLY A 41 -9.04 -2.90 -11.48
CA GLY A 41 -10.40 -2.39 -11.55
C GLY A 41 -10.49 -1.15 -12.43
N SER A 42 -11.69 -0.84 -12.88
CA SER A 42 -11.95 0.39 -13.64
C SER A 42 -11.81 1.64 -12.78
N ALA A 43 -11.71 2.81 -13.42
CA ALA A 43 -11.73 4.08 -12.71
C ALA A 43 -12.96 4.20 -11.80
N GLY A 44 -12.77 4.69 -10.57
CA GLY A 44 -13.85 4.82 -9.60
C GLY A 44 -14.30 3.54 -8.90
N SER A 45 -13.58 2.42 -9.09
CA SER A 45 -13.92 1.14 -8.44
C SER A 45 -13.49 1.03 -6.98
N GLY A 46 -12.72 2.00 -6.45
CA GLY A 46 -12.28 2.03 -5.06
C GLY A 46 -10.89 1.44 -4.81
N LYS A 47 -10.06 1.27 -5.83
CA LYS A 47 -8.70 0.73 -5.68
C LYS A 47 -7.84 1.56 -4.72
N THR A 48 -7.83 2.87 -4.89
CA THR A 48 -7.05 3.79 -4.04
C THR A 48 -7.54 3.73 -2.59
N LEU A 49 -8.85 3.69 -2.39
CA LEU A 49 -9.45 3.58 -1.05
C LEU A 49 -9.07 2.27 -0.36
N LEU A 50 -9.15 1.15 -1.08
CA LEU A 50 -8.72 -0.15 -0.57
C LEU A 50 -7.25 -0.13 -0.15
N ALA A 51 -6.39 0.43 -0.99
CA ALA A 51 -4.96 0.54 -0.74
C ALA A 51 -4.65 1.41 0.49
N LEU A 52 -5.30 2.55 0.61
CA LEU A 52 -5.16 3.43 1.78
C LEU A 52 -5.64 2.75 3.06
N GLN A 53 -6.78 2.07 3.01
CA GLN A 53 -7.29 1.35 4.18
C GLN A 53 -6.34 0.24 4.62
N PHE A 54 -5.74 -0.48 3.69
CA PHE A 54 -4.69 -1.47 3.97
C PHE A 54 -3.51 -0.85 4.72
N LEU A 55 -3.04 0.33 4.31
CA LEU A 55 -1.94 1.03 4.98
C LEU A 55 -2.35 1.63 6.32
N VAL A 56 -3.49 2.27 6.40
CA VAL A 56 -4.00 2.87 7.64
C VAL A 56 -4.22 1.80 8.70
N ASN A 57 -4.87 0.71 8.35
CA ASN A 57 -5.08 -0.41 9.28
C ASN A 57 -3.74 -1.04 9.71
N GLY A 58 -2.81 -1.17 8.80
CA GLY A 58 -1.46 -1.63 9.13
C GLY A 58 -0.79 -0.78 10.19
N ALA A 59 -0.86 0.53 10.02
CA ALA A 59 -0.26 1.49 10.95
C ALA A 59 -0.97 1.55 12.31
N THR A 60 -2.30 1.48 12.32
CA THR A 60 -3.12 1.69 13.52
C THR A 60 -3.42 0.43 14.30
N GLU A 61 -3.59 -0.71 13.63
CA GLU A 61 -4.02 -1.96 14.26
C GLU A 61 -2.89 -3.00 14.40
N TYR A 62 -1.90 -2.96 13.50
CA TYR A 62 -0.86 -3.99 13.44
C TYR A 62 0.56 -3.47 13.69
N ASN A 63 0.69 -2.18 14.01
CA ASN A 63 1.99 -1.53 14.22
C ASN A 63 2.96 -1.74 13.03
N GLU A 64 2.42 -1.73 11.83
CA GLU A 64 3.16 -1.86 10.58
C GLU A 64 3.08 -0.56 9.79
N PRO A 65 4.11 0.31 9.85
CA PRO A 65 4.14 1.54 9.07
C PRO A 65 4.10 1.26 7.57
N GLY A 66 3.56 2.19 6.80
CA GLY A 66 3.38 2.01 5.37
C GLY A 66 3.83 3.19 4.52
N VAL A 67 4.19 2.89 3.28
CA VAL A 67 4.50 3.86 2.24
C VAL A 67 3.45 3.80 1.16
N PHE A 68 2.90 4.94 0.82
CA PHE A 68 2.02 5.14 -0.34
C PHE A 68 2.76 5.96 -1.39
N MET A 69 3.07 5.35 -2.52
CA MET A 69 3.69 6.04 -3.64
C MET A 69 2.62 6.29 -4.71
N ALA A 70 2.31 7.56 -4.95
CA ALA A 70 1.27 8.00 -5.86
C ALA A 70 1.88 8.54 -7.16
N PHE A 71 1.33 8.13 -8.28
CA PHE A 71 1.76 8.57 -9.61
C PHE A 71 0.76 9.48 -10.31
N GLU A 72 -0.49 9.52 -9.85
CA GLU A 72 -1.57 10.30 -10.47
C GLU A 72 -2.09 11.42 -9.58
N GLU A 73 -2.14 11.23 -8.26
CA GLU A 73 -2.65 12.23 -7.32
C GLU A 73 -1.56 12.75 -6.40
N THR A 74 -1.64 14.04 -6.04
CA THR A 74 -0.75 14.61 -5.01
C THR A 74 -1.13 14.09 -3.62
N GLY A 75 -0.17 14.12 -2.68
CA GLY A 75 -0.43 13.74 -1.28
C GLY A 75 -1.53 14.58 -0.64
N ASP A 76 -1.60 15.88 -0.96
CA ASP A 76 -2.65 16.77 -0.46
C ASP A 76 -4.03 16.40 -1.00
N ASP A 77 -4.13 16.03 -2.29
CA ASP A 77 -5.38 15.58 -2.90
C ASP A 77 -5.87 14.28 -2.25
N LEU A 78 -4.98 13.32 -2.02
CA LEU A 78 -5.30 12.08 -1.31
C LEU A 78 -5.85 12.37 0.09
N THR A 79 -5.17 13.22 0.85
CA THR A 79 -5.57 13.59 2.21
C THR A 79 -6.97 14.22 2.22
N THR A 80 -7.23 15.13 1.29
CA THR A 80 -8.54 15.80 1.17
C THR A 80 -9.64 14.80 0.79
N ASN A 81 -9.38 13.93 -0.17
CA ASN A 81 -10.38 12.99 -0.68
C ASN A 81 -10.80 11.96 0.35
N VAL A 82 -9.94 11.57 1.28
CA VAL A 82 -10.22 10.52 2.26
C VAL A 82 -10.51 11.05 3.67
N ALA A 83 -10.33 12.34 3.93
CA ALA A 83 -10.58 12.93 5.25
C ALA A 83 -12.03 12.70 5.71
N SER A 84 -12.99 12.80 4.79
CA SER A 84 -14.41 12.55 5.06
C SER A 84 -14.72 11.10 5.45
N LEU A 85 -13.82 10.19 5.16
CA LEU A 85 -13.95 8.76 5.48
C LEU A 85 -13.34 8.40 6.84
N GLY A 86 -12.82 9.40 7.57
CA GLY A 86 -12.24 9.21 8.89
C GLY A 86 -10.77 8.81 8.90
N PHE A 87 -10.08 8.88 7.77
CA PHE A 87 -8.64 8.60 7.71
C PHE A 87 -7.83 9.86 8.05
N ASP A 88 -7.08 9.80 9.13
CA ASP A 88 -6.17 10.86 9.55
C ASP A 88 -4.76 10.62 8.99
N LEU A 89 -4.60 10.88 7.69
CA LEU A 89 -3.32 10.68 7.02
C LEU A 89 -2.24 11.64 7.54
N ASP A 90 -2.59 12.88 7.82
CA ASP A 90 -1.65 13.86 8.37
C ASP A 90 -1.12 13.46 9.74
N GLY A 91 -1.99 13.00 10.62
CA GLY A 91 -1.60 12.50 11.93
C GLY A 91 -0.67 11.30 11.87
N LEU A 92 -0.96 10.36 10.98
CA LEU A 92 -0.11 9.19 10.76
C LEU A 92 1.25 9.55 10.17
N THR A 93 1.28 10.51 9.24
CA THR A 93 2.52 11.02 8.64
C THR A 93 3.41 11.71 9.69
N LYS A 94 2.84 12.54 10.53
CA LYS A 94 3.55 13.21 11.62
C LYS A 94 4.17 12.22 12.63
N LYS A 95 3.49 11.11 12.87
CA LYS A 95 3.95 10.03 13.76
C LYS A 95 4.93 9.06 13.08
N LYS A 96 5.29 9.29 11.82
CA LYS A 96 6.13 8.41 11.01
C LYS A 96 5.58 6.98 10.88
N LYS A 97 4.26 6.86 10.87
CA LYS A 97 3.55 5.60 10.63
C LYS A 97 3.06 5.45 9.20
N LEU A 98 3.08 6.55 8.46
CA LEU A 98 2.73 6.61 7.04
C LEU A 98 3.67 7.60 6.35
N ALA A 99 4.13 7.26 5.15
CA ALA A 99 4.79 8.18 4.24
C ALA A 99 4.04 8.17 2.91
N ILE A 100 3.67 9.34 2.42
CA ILE A 100 3.06 9.53 1.11
C ILE A 100 4.08 10.23 0.24
N ASP A 101 4.46 9.58 -0.85
CA ASP A 101 5.39 10.11 -1.82
C ASP A 101 4.71 10.23 -3.18
N TYR A 102 4.65 11.45 -3.71
CA TYR A 102 4.12 11.70 -5.04
C TYR A 102 5.26 11.77 -6.05
N VAL A 103 5.18 10.93 -7.06
CA VAL A 103 6.16 10.87 -8.14
C VAL A 103 5.51 11.39 -9.42
N TYR A 104 6.01 12.53 -9.89
CA TYR A 104 5.58 13.08 -11.17
C TYR A 104 6.32 12.37 -12.31
N ILE A 105 5.56 11.84 -13.25
CA ILE A 105 6.09 11.16 -14.43
C ILE A 105 5.74 12.01 -15.66
N GLU A 106 6.78 12.56 -16.31
CA GLU A 106 6.62 13.25 -17.57
C GLU A 106 6.47 12.23 -18.70
N ARG A 107 5.34 12.28 -19.41
CA ARG A 107 5.14 11.40 -20.58
C ARG A 107 6.17 11.64 -21.67
N SER A 108 6.71 12.84 -21.78
CA SER A 108 7.77 13.17 -22.72
C SER A 108 9.05 12.37 -22.51
N GLU A 109 9.42 12.10 -21.26
CA GLU A 109 10.58 11.27 -20.94
C GLU A 109 10.40 9.81 -21.39
N ILE A 110 9.18 9.28 -21.23
CA ILE A 110 8.84 7.93 -21.68
C ILE A 110 8.81 7.84 -23.20
N GLU A 111 8.27 8.87 -23.86
CA GLU A 111 8.19 8.95 -25.34
C GLU A 111 9.58 9.07 -25.98
N GLU A 112 10.50 9.82 -25.35
CA GLU A 112 11.86 10.02 -25.87
C GLU A 112 12.78 8.81 -25.64
N THR A 113 12.69 8.16 -24.50
CA THR A 113 13.58 7.06 -24.11
C THR A 113 12.94 5.68 -24.24
N GLY A 114 11.63 5.60 -24.38
CA GLY A 114 10.88 4.35 -24.42
C GLY A 114 10.72 3.63 -23.08
N GLU A 115 11.43 4.07 -22.05
CA GLU A 115 11.38 3.47 -20.71
C GLU A 115 11.48 4.54 -19.63
N TYR A 116 10.75 4.32 -18.52
CA TYR A 116 10.91 5.11 -17.31
C TYR A 116 12.09 4.58 -16.49
N ASP A 117 12.81 5.47 -15.80
CA ASP A 117 13.92 5.09 -14.91
C ASP A 117 13.42 4.37 -13.66
N LEU A 118 13.26 3.05 -13.76
CA LEU A 118 12.81 2.21 -12.65
C LEU A 118 13.87 2.11 -11.53
N GLU A 119 15.15 2.20 -11.84
CA GLU A 119 16.21 2.15 -10.83
C GLU A 119 16.13 3.35 -9.89
N GLY A 120 15.97 4.55 -10.43
CA GLY A 120 15.79 5.77 -9.65
C GLY A 120 14.51 5.71 -8.79
N LEU A 121 13.44 5.16 -9.34
CA LEU A 121 12.19 4.93 -8.60
C LEU A 121 12.39 3.99 -7.40
N PHE A 122 13.09 2.88 -7.60
CA PHE A 122 13.35 1.93 -6.52
C PHE A 122 14.28 2.48 -5.45
N VAL A 123 15.26 3.29 -5.80
CA VAL A 123 16.10 4.01 -4.83
C VAL A 123 15.25 4.94 -3.98
N ARG A 124 14.37 5.71 -4.59
CA ARG A 124 13.44 6.61 -3.91
C ARG A 124 12.47 5.85 -2.99
N LEU A 125 11.92 4.75 -3.46
CA LEU A 125 11.04 3.89 -2.67
C LEU A 125 11.78 3.29 -1.46
N GLY A 126 13.00 2.78 -1.68
CA GLY A 126 13.84 2.25 -0.60
C GLY A 126 14.15 3.28 0.48
N TYR A 127 14.44 4.51 0.08
CA TYR A 127 14.63 5.61 1.02
C TYR A 127 13.37 5.89 1.86
N ALA A 128 12.21 5.93 1.23
CA ALA A 128 10.94 6.13 1.94
C ALA A 128 10.64 5.00 2.93
N ILE A 129 10.87 3.75 2.53
CA ILE A 129 10.71 2.58 3.38
C ILE A 129 11.62 2.66 4.61
N ASP A 130 12.91 2.92 4.39
CA ASP A 130 13.91 2.97 5.46
C ASP A 130 13.65 4.13 6.43
N SER A 131 13.15 5.26 5.93
CA SER A 131 12.93 6.47 6.74
C SER A 131 11.91 6.28 7.86
N ILE A 132 10.94 5.39 7.69
CA ILE A 132 9.89 5.11 8.69
C ILE A 132 9.86 3.65 9.15
N GLY A 133 10.75 2.81 8.65
CA GLY A 133 10.72 1.38 8.92
C GLY A 133 9.47 0.70 8.38
N ALA A 134 9.06 1.06 7.16
CA ALA A 134 7.82 0.57 6.57
C ALA A 134 7.81 -0.95 6.38
N LYS A 135 6.65 -1.54 6.62
CA LYS A 135 6.35 -2.96 6.42
C LYS A 135 5.34 -3.19 5.32
N ARG A 136 4.59 -2.16 4.94
CA ARG A 136 3.58 -2.20 3.89
C ARG A 136 3.88 -1.14 2.83
N VAL A 137 3.69 -1.49 1.58
CA VAL A 137 3.94 -0.57 0.46
C VAL A 137 2.78 -0.64 -0.53
N VAL A 138 2.34 0.51 -1.00
CA VAL A 138 1.36 0.65 -2.08
C VAL A 138 1.95 1.49 -3.20
N LEU A 139 1.80 1.02 -4.43
CA LEU A 139 2.11 1.77 -5.65
C LEU A 139 0.80 2.01 -6.41
N ASP A 140 0.38 3.26 -6.56
CA ASP A 140 -0.90 3.61 -7.18
C ASP A 140 -0.74 4.78 -8.17
N THR A 141 -0.89 4.57 -9.43
CA THR A 141 -1.15 3.32 -10.16
C THR A 141 0.05 2.98 -11.03
N ILE A 142 0.42 1.72 -11.06
CA ILE A 142 1.62 1.28 -11.82
C ILE A 142 1.45 1.35 -13.33
N GLU A 143 0.22 1.47 -13.84
CA GLU A 143 -0.07 1.61 -15.28
C GLU A 143 0.67 2.77 -15.94
N VAL A 144 0.95 3.84 -15.20
CA VAL A 144 1.65 5.01 -15.71
C VAL A 144 3.14 4.75 -15.99
N LEU A 145 3.68 3.63 -15.51
CA LEU A 145 5.08 3.23 -15.69
C LEU A 145 5.32 2.43 -16.97
N PHE A 146 4.25 2.01 -17.64
CA PHE A 146 4.34 1.11 -18.81
C PHE A 146 3.62 1.62 -20.04
#